data_8c4c87206d91a3c3d1515ea14c3d982a
#
_entry.id   8c4c87206d91a3c3d1515ea14c3d982a
#
_cell.length_a   1.000
_cell.length_b   1.000
_cell.length_c   1.000
_cell.angle_alpha   90.00
_cell.angle_beta   90.00
_cell.angle_gamma   90.00
#
_symmetry.space_group_name_H-M   'P 1'
#
loop_
_entity.id
_entity.type
_entity.pdbx_description
1 polymer ?
#
loop_
_entity_poly.entity_id
_entity_poly.type
_entity_poly.pdbx_seq_one_letter_code
_entity_poly.pdbx_strand_id
1 'polypeptide(L)'
;MIIGYLRVSTEKQHPANQQDEIRRFAESKQLIVNHWVTEVASGKKSERDRKLGVLLRRLKRDDTLIVTEISRLSRTLTDIMAIMGKCLERGINLYTTKEGYSFDNTINSKVLCFAFGLVAEIERNLISMRTREALALRRAEGMVLGRRHGSYTKMNVLIKNRQVVITMLNK
;
A
#
# COMPACT_ATOMS: atom_id res chain seq x y z
N MET A 1 -11.47 4.54 -19.63
CA MET A 1 -10.12 4.06 -19.97
C MET A 1 -9.82 2.80 -19.18
N ILE A 2 -9.14 1.79 -19.79
CA ILE A 2 -8.83 0.52 -19.12
C ILE A 2 -7.34 0.37 -18.99
N ILE A 3 -6.86 0.13 -17.77
CA ILE A 3 -5.44 0.13 -17.43
C ILE A 3 -5.05 -1.18 -16.76
N GLY A 4 -4.03 -1.85 -17.29
CA GLY A 4 -3.35 -2.96 -16.65
C GLY A 4 -2.20 -2.45 -15.77
N TYR A 5 -2.24 -2.73 -14.47
CA TYR A 5 -1.17 -2.39 -13.54
C TYR A 5 -0.39 -3.63 -13.12
N LEU A 6 0.93 -3.54 -13.30
CA LEU A 6 1.88 -4.61 -13.05
C LEU A 6 2.88 -4.16 -11.99
N ARG A 7 3.11 -4.98 -10.96
CA ARG A 7 4.12 -4.69 -9.95
C ARG A 7 5.08 -5.86 -9.81
N VAL A 8 6.37 -5.56 -9.95
CA VAL A 8 7.47 -6.50 -9.71
C VAL A 8 8.33 -6.02 -8.56
N SER A 9 8.95 -6.92 -7.82
CA SER A 9 9.80 -6.56 -6.67
C SER A 9 11.23 -6.22 -7.09
N THR A 10 11.68 -6.74 -8.23
CA THR A 10 13.00 -6.52 -8.82
C THR A 10 12.88 -6.36 -10.32
N GLU A 11 13.84 -5.68 -10.94
CA GLU A 11 13.91 -5.51 -12.40
C GLU A 11 14.10 -6.84 -13.15
N LYS A 12 14.68 -7.84 -12.49
CA LYS A 12 14.89 -9.19 -13.06
C LYS A 12 13.59 -10.01 -13.19
N GLN A 13 12.50 -9.60 -12.54
CA GLN A 13 11.21 -10.29 -12.64
C GLN A 13 10.48 -9.77 -13.89
N HIS A 14 10.21 -10.70 -14.82
CA HIS A 14 9.48 -10.38 -16.03
C HIS A 14 7.98 -10.16 -15.73
N PRO A 15 7.43 -8.98 -16.03
CA PRO A 15 6.00 -8.71 -15.85
C PRO A 15 5.12 -9.39 -16.90
N ALA A 16 5.71 -10.07 -17.88
CA ALA A 16 5.00 -10.69 -19.01
C ALA A 16 3.87 -11.62 -18.57
N ASN A 17 4.11 -12.50 -17.59
CA ASN A 17 3.08 -13.40 -17.10
C ASN A 17 1.86 -12.66 -16.48
N GLN A 18 2.12 -11.56 -15.75
CA GLN A 18 1.05 -10.72 -15.22
C GLN A 18 0.28 -10.01 -16.35
N GLN A 19 1.01 -9.55 -17.36
CA GLN A 19 0.42 -8.88 -18.53
C GLN A 19 -0.48 -9.82 -19.32
N ASP A 20 -0.02 -11.04 -19.59
CA ASP A 20 -0.80 -12.03 -20.32
C ASP A 20 -2.06 -12.46 -19.55
N GLU A 21 -1.95 -12.61 -18.24
CA GLU A 21 -3.08 -12.93 -17.38
C GLU A 21 -4.14 -11.83 -17.41
N ILE A 22 -3.73 -10.55 -17.26
CA ILE A 22 -4.64 -9.41 -17.35
C ILE A 22 -5.26 -9.31 -18.76
N ARG A 23 -4.49 -9.58 -19.82
CA ARG A 23 -5.01 -9.57 -21.19
C ARG A 23 -6.11 -10.60 -21.37
N ARG A 24 -5.88 -11.85 -21.00
CA ARG A 24 -6.89 -12.93 -21.07
C ARG A 24 -8.14 -12.60 -20.28
N PHE A 25 -7.99 -12.04 -19.09
CA PHE A 25 -9.12 -11.60 -18.27
C PHE A 25 -9.90 -10.47 -18.97
N ALA A 26 -9.21 -9.47 -19.50
CA ALA A 26 -9.85 -8.37 -20.21
C ALA A 26 -10.62 -8.89 -21.44
N GLU A 27 -10.01 -9.77 -22.24
CA GLU A 27 -10.65 -10.42 -23.40
C GLU A 27 -11.91 -11.19 -23.00
N SER A 28 -11.87 -11.96 -21.90
CA SER A 28 -13.05 -12.70 -21.41
C SER A 28 -14.22 -11.79 -21.01
N LYS A 29 -13.92 -10.53 -20.70
CA LYS A 29 -14.90 -9.49 -20.37
C LYS A 29 -15.20 -8.53 -21.54
N GLN A 30 -14.69 -8.81 -22.74
CA GLN A 30 -14.79 -7.95 -23.91
C GLN A 30 -14.23 -6.54 -23.68
N LEU A 31 -13.19 -6.44 -22.83
CA LEU A 31 -12.47 -5.21 -22.51
C LEU A 31 -11.15 -5.14 -23.26
N ILE A 32 -10.75 -3.94 -23.69
CA ILE A 32 -9.46 -3.69 -24.34
C ILE A 32 -8.60 -2.85 -23.41
N VAL A 33 -7.45 -3.39 -23.00
CA VAL A 33 -6.50 -2.65 -22.16
C VAL A 33 -5.84 -1.56 -22.99
N ASN A 34 -6.12 -0.30 -22.64
CA ASN A 34 -5.61 0.87 -23.36
C ASN A 34 -4.19 1.24 -22.94
N HIS A 35 -3.85 1.07 -21.67
CA HIS A 35 -2.58 1.46 -21.10
C HIS A 35 -2.02 0.42 -20.13
N TRP A 36 -0.70 0.31 -20.11
CA TRP A 36 0.04 -0.54 -19.18
C TRP A 36 0.91 0.29 -18.26
N VAL A 37 0.81 0.07 -16.97
CA VAL A 37 1.66 0.72 -15.97
C VAL A 37 2.47 -0.35 -15.25
N THR A 38 3.77 -0.37 -15.49
CA THR A 38 4.70 -1.26 -14.80
C THR A 38 5.46 -0.50 -13.73
N GLU A 39 5.48 -1.06 -12.52
CA GLU A 39 6.18 -0.51 -11.38
C GLU A 39 7.14 -1.55 -10.78
N VAL A 40 8.41 -1.15 -10.64
CA VAL A 40 9.39 -1.90 -9.87
C VAL A 40 9.41 -1.31 -8.46
N ALA A 41 8.72 -1.94 -7.52
CA ALA A 41 8.65 -1.44 -6.16
C ALA A 41 8.38 -2.53 -5.14
N SER A 42 8.98 -2.37 -3.96
CA SER A 42 8.59 -3.14 -2.79
C SER A 42 7.16 -2.75 -2.38
N GLY A 43 6.32 -3.75 -2.13
CA GLY A 43 4.96 -3.53 -1.60
C GLY A 43 4.90 -2.89 -0.21
N LYS A 44 6.06 -2.65 0.43
CA LYS A 44 6.16 -1.92 1.71
C LYS A 44 6.09 -0.40 1.54
N LYS A 45 6.37 0.14 0.35
CA LYS A 45 6.25 1.59 0.09
C LYS A 45 4.77 1.99 0.03
N SER A 46 4.44 3.13 0.63
CA SER A 46 3.10 3.71 0.54
C SER A 46 2.67 3.92 -0.92
N GLU A 47 1.37 3.80 -1.20
CA GLU A 47 0.83 4.05 -2.53
C GLU A 47 1.17 5.46 -3.06
N ARG A 48 1.21 6.45 -2.14
CA ARG A 48 1.43 7.88 -2.48
C ARG A 48 2.78 8.12 -3.14
N ASP A 49 3.77 7.34 -2.75
CA ASP A 49 5.17 7.46 -3.20
C ASP A 49 5.46 6.58 -4.42
N ARG A 50 4.42 5.96 -4.99
CA ARG A 50 4.52 5.02 -6.11
C ARG A 50 3.79 5.51 -7.36
N LYS A 51 4.12 4.89 -8.50
CA LYS A 51 3.40 5.09 -9.77
C LYS A 51 1.90 4.83 -9.62
N LEU A 52 1.52 3.85 -8.76
CA LEU A 52 0.12 3.56 -8.44
C LEU A 52 -0.61 4.78 -7.89
N GLY A 53 -0.01 5.53 -6.97
CA GLY A 53 -0.64 6.74 -6.42
C GLY A 53 -0.83 7.84 -7.45
N VAL A 54 0.13 8.00 -8.37
CA VAL A 54 -0.01 8.93 -9.51
C VAL A 54 -1.13 8.46 -10.43
N LEU A 55 -1.18 7.16 -10.73
CA LEU A 55 -2.21 6.55 -11.56
C LEU A 55 -3.60 6.77 -10.95
N LEU A 56 -3.79 6.42 -9.68
CA LEU A 56 -5.07 6.58 -8.98
C LEU A 56 -5.57 8.04 -8.97
N ARG A 57 -4.68 9.02 -8.91
CA ARG A 57 -5.06 10.44 -9.01
C ARG A 57 -5.54 10.85 -10.41
N ARG A 58 -5.04 10.20 -11.46
CA ARG A 58 -5.37 10.50 -12.87
C ARG A 58 -6.63 9.80 -13.35
N LEU A 59 -6.95 8.63 -12.78
CA LEU A 59 -8.15 7.88 -13.11
C LEU A 59 -9.41 8.71 -12.83
N LYS A 60 -10.37 8.60 -13.73
CA LYS A 60 -11.69 9.24 -13.65
C LYS A 60 -12.77 8.23 -13.34
N ARG A 61 -13.99 8.72 -13.16
CA ARG A 61 -15.18 7.88 -13.06
C ARG A 61 -15.30 6.97 -14.28
N ASP A 62 -15.72 5.74 -14.07
CA ASP A 62 -15.89 4.69 -15.09
C ASP A 62 -14.58 4.20 -15.74
N ASP A 63 -13.41 4.72 -15.31
CA ASP A 63 -12.15 4.11 -15.66
C ASP A 63 -11.99 2.76 -14.93
N THR A 64 -11.24 1.86 -15.54
CA THR A 64 -11.04 0.50 -15.05
C THR A 64 -9.56 0.24 -14.79
N LEU A 65 -9.26 -0.23 -13.59
CA LEU A 65 -7.94 -0.70 -13.18
C LEU A 65 -7.96 -2.22 -13.02
N ILE A 66 -7.09 -2.93 -13.71
CA ILE A 66 -6.98 -4.39 -13.64
C ILE A 66 -5.61 -4.76 -13.07
N VAL A 67 -5.60 -5.60 -12.05
CA VAL A 67 -4.39 -6.16 -11.42
C VAL A 67 -4.50 -7.68 -11.37
N THR A 68 -3.39 -8.38 -11.26
CA THR A 68 -3.44 -9.85 -11.14
C THR A 68 -3.96 -10.29 -9.78
N GLU A 69 -3.53 -9.62 -8.72
CA GLU A 69 -3.89 -9.97 -7.33
C GLU A 69 -3.85 -8.71 -6.45
N ILE A 70 -4.63 -8.70 -5.38
CA ILE A 70 -4.70 -7.57 -4.42
C ILE A 70 -3.32 -7.21 -3.87
N SER A 71 -2.45 -8.20 -3.67
CA SER A 71 -1.09 -7.99 -3.17
C SER A 71 -0.24 -7.08 -4.07
N ARG A 72 -0.62 -6.88 -5.35
CA ARG A 72 0.04 -5.93 -6.26
C ARG A 72 -0.27 -4.49 -5.89
N LEU A 73 -1.42 -4.23 -5.30
CA LEU A 73 -1.78 -2.89 -4.81
C LEU A 73 -0.95 -2.50 -3.59
N SER A 74 -0.98 -3.31 -2.53
CA SER A 74 -0.14 -3.16 -1.33
C SER A 74 0.06 -4.50 -0.63
N ARG A 75 0.96 -4.52 0.36
CA ARG A 75 1.17 -5.65 1.28
C ARG A 75 0.41 -5.47 2.60
N THR A 76 -0.03 -4.28 2.91
CA THR A 76 -0.80 -4.00 4.12
C THR A 76 -2.28 -3.94 3.77
N LEU A 77 -3.09 -4.61 4.55
CA LEU A 77 -4.54 -4.61 4.35
C LEU A 77 -5.13 -3.19 4.49
N THR A 78 -4.56 -2.38 5.37
CA THR A 78 -4.95 -0.98 5.56
C THR A 78 -4.79 -0.15 4.28
N ASP A 79 -3.64 -0.30 3.58
CA ASP A 79 -3.42 0.43 2.31
C ASP A 79 -4.34 -0.08 1.21
N ILE A 80 -4.55 -1.41 1.15
CA ILE A 80 -5.49 -2.03 0.20
C ILE A 80 -6.87 -1.42 0.38
N MET A 81 -7.35 -1.34 1.63
CA MET A 81 -8.65 -0.73 1.95
C MET A 81 -8.73 0.74 1.55
N ALA A 82 -7.67 1.50 1.80
CA ALA A 82 -7.63 2.91 1.38
C ALA A 82 -7.69 3.06 -0.14
N ILE A 83 -7.02 2.17 -0.89
CA ILE A 83 -7.06 2.16 -2.36
C ILE A 83 -8.46 1.80 -2.86
N MET A 84 -9.05 0.72 -2.32
CA MET A 84 -10.39 0.25 -2.69
C MET A 84 -11.47 1.30 -2.38
N GLY A 85 -11.41 1.91 -1.19
CA GLY A 85 -12.30 3.00 -0.80
C GLY A 85 -12.23 4.18 -1.77
N LYS A 86 -11.02 4.62 -2.15
CA LYS A 86 -10.82 5.67 -3.16
C LYS A 86 -11.39 5.30 -4.52
N CYS A 87 -11.23 4.03 -4.95
CA CYS A 87 -11.79 3.57 -6.21
C CYS A 87 -13.31 3.65 -6.19
N LEU A 88 -13.95 3.15 -5.12
CA LEU A 88 -15.40 3.21 -4.96
C LEU A 88 -15.93 4.65 -4.89
N GLU A 89 -15.30 5.50 -4.08
CA GLU A 89 -15.69 6.91 -3.90
C GLU A 89 -15.67 7.68 -5.23
N ARG A 90 -14.68 7.38 -6.06
CA ARG A 90 -14.49 8.03 -7.35
C ARG A 90 -15.17 7.32 -8.51
N GLY A 91 -15.85 6.20 -8.27
CA GLY A 91 -16.51 5.40 -9.31
C GLY A 91 -15.52 4.75 -10.28
N ILE A 92 -14.35 4.36 -9.81
CA ILE A 92 -13.32 3.64 -10.57
C ILE A 92 -13.54 2.15 -10.36
N ASN A 93 -13.63 1.38 -11.46
CA ASN A 93 -13.75 -0.06 -11.39
C ASN A 93 -12.36 -0.69 -11.14
N LEU A 94 -12.27 -1.59 -10.15
CA LEU A 94 -11.04 -2.34 -9.87
C LEU A 94 -11.33 -3.84 -9.99
N TYR A 95 -10.54 -4.52 -10.81
CA TYR A 95 -10.63 -5.97 -10.99
C TYR A 95 -9.33 -6.66 -10.59
N THR A 96 -9.47 -7.84 -9.95
CA THR A 96 -8.35 -8.76 -9.74
C THR A 96 -8.59 -10.04 -10.53
N THR A 97 -7.56 -10.52 -11.23
CA THR A 97 -7.74 -11.67 -12.14
C THR A 97 -7.69 -13.00 -11.40
N LYS A 98 -6.82 -13.14 -10.40
CA LYS A 98 -6.63 -14.38 -9.66
C LYS A 98 -7.71 -14.63 -8.62
N GLU A 99 -8.01 -13.63 -7.80
CA GLU A 99 -9.02 -13.77 -6.77
C GLU A 99 -10.44 -13.58 -7.31
N GLY A 100 -10.58 -13.07 -8.54
CA GLY A 100 -11.87 -12.82 -9.17
C GLY A 100 -12.68 -11.69 -8.52
N TYR A 101 -12.04 -10.83 -7.73
CA TYR A 101 -12.75 -9.71 -7.12
C TYR A 101 -13.08 -8.63 -8.15
N SER A 102 -14.30 -8.12 -8.03
CA SER A 102 -14.80 -6.97 -8.77
C SER A 102 -15.23 -5.90 -7.78
N PHE A 103 -14.54 -4.77 -7.82
CA PHE A 103 -14.89 -3.60 -7.02
C PHE A 103 -15.36 -2.51 -7.98
N ASP A 104 -16.66 -2.50 -8.18
CA ASP A 104 -17.41 -1.54 -8.97
C ASP A 104 -18.43 -0.82 -8.07
N ASN A 105 -19.34 -0.03 -8.62
CA ASN A 105 -20.31 0.70 -7.81
C ASN A 105 -21.51 -0.15 -7.36
N THR A 106 -21.41 -1.48 -7.36
CA THR A 106 -22.47 -2.38 -6.92
C THR A 106 -22.54 -2.50 -5.39
N ILE A 107 -23.69 -2.94 -4.88
CA ILE A 107 -23.88 -3.23 -3.45
C ILE A 107 -22.90 -4.32 -2.99
N ASN A 108 -22.70 -5.35 -3.81
CA ASN A 108 -21.78 -6.44 -3.49
C ASN A 108 -20.35 -5.94 -3.27
N SER A 109 -19.87 -5.04 -4.12
CA SER A 109 -18.55 -4.41 -3.98
C SER A 109 -18.43 -3.60 -2.70
N LYS A 110 -19.49 -2.89 -2.30
CA LYS A 110 -19.53 -2.13 -1.04
C LYS A 110 -19.48 -3.05 0.18
N VAL A 111 -20.24 -4.15 0.14
CA VAL A 111 -20.23 -5.16 1.19
C VAL A 111 -18.85 -5.81 1.31
N LEU A 112 -18.25 -6.16 0.18
CA LEU A 112 -16.90 -6.75 0.15
C LEU A 112 -15.85 -5.78 0.72
N CYS A 113 -15.88 -4.51 0.34
CA CYS A 113 -15.01 -3.48 0.94
C CYS A 113 -15.23 -3.36 2.45
N PHE A 114 -16.47 -3.37 2.91
CA PHE A 114 -16.76 -3.34 4.35
C PHE A 114 -16.18 -4.55 5.07
N ALA A 115 -16.34 -5.75 4.52
CA ALA A 115 -15.77 -6.98 5.08
C ALA A 115 -14.24 -6.91 5.20
N PHE A 116 -13.55 -6.46 4.15
CA PHE A 116 -12.10 -6.22 4.20
C PHE A 116 -11.72 -5.20 5.27
N GLY A 117 -12.53 -4.14 5.45
CA GLY A 117 -12.33 -3.14 6.50
C GLY A 117 -12.37 -3.72 7.90
N LEU A 118 -13.35 -4.56 8.18
CA LEU A 118 -13.45 -5.28 9.46
C LEU A 118 -12.24 -6.19 9.70
N VAL A 119 -11.81 -6.94 8.69
CA VAL A 119 -10.62 -7.80 8.81
C VAL A 119 -9.38 -6.97 9.10
N ALA A 120 -9.20 -5.82 8.42
CA ALA A 120 -8.07 -4.91 8.68
C ALA A 120 -8.08 -4.36 10.10
N GLU A 121 -9.24 -4.05 10.65
CA GLU A 121 -9.40 -3.58 12.02
C GLU A 121 -9.08 -4.68 13.04
N ILE A 122 -9.59 -5.88 12.82
CA ILE A 122 -9.30 -7.06 13.66
C ILE A 122 -7.79 -7.34 13.68
N GLU A 123 -7.13 -7.38 12.51
CA GLU A 123 -5.66 -7.57 12.43
C GLU A 123 -4.91 -6.52 13.25
N ARG A 124 -5.28 -5.24 13.11
CA ARG A 124 -4.65 -4.14 13.85
C ARG A 124 -4.81 -4.33 15.37
N ASN A 125 -6.01 -4.70 15.80
CA ASN A 125 -6.29 -4.94 17.22
C ASN A 125 -5.48 -6.13 17.74
N LEU A 126 -5.40 -7.23 17.01
CA LEU A 126 -4.60 -8.40 17.38
C LEU A 126 -3.11 -8.07 17.49
N ILE A 127 -2.55 -7.29 16.54
CA ILE A 127 -1.16 -6.83 16.59
C ILE A 127 -0.94 -5.95 17.82
N SER A 128 -1.88 -5.03 18.12
CA SER A 128 -1.81 -4.16 19.28
C SER A 128 -1.82 -4.96 20.60
N MET A 129 -2.72 -5.95 20.72
CA MET A 129 -2.78 -6.83 21.89
C MET A 129 -1.48 -7.60 22.08
N ARG A 130 -0.99 -8.30 21.04
CA ARG A 130 0.28 -9.03 21.09
C ARG A 130 1.45 -8.14 21.48
N THR A 131 1.49 -6.91 20.96
CA THR A 131 2.55 -5.95 21.29
C THR A 131 2.47 -5.53 22.76
N ARG A 132 1.26 -5.26 23.29
CA ARG A 132 1.07 -4.92 24.71
C ARG A 132 1.49 -6.07 25.63
N GLU A 133 1.09 -7.30 25.32
CA GLU A 133 1.48 -8.50 26.06
C GLU A 133 3.00 -8.70 26.07
N ALA A 134 3.64 -8.62 24.90
CA ALA A 134 5.08 -8.73 24.79
C ALA A 134 5.82 -7.64 25.56
N LEU A 135 5.31 -6.41 25.56
CA LEU A 135 5.89 -5.30 26.33
C LEU A 135 5.65 -5.48 27.84
N ALA A 136 4.48 -6.00 28.25
CA ALA A 136 4.20 -6.29 29.65
C ALA A 136 5.14 -7.38 30.20
N LEU A 137 5.34 -8.46 29.43
CA LEU A 137 6.30 -9.52 29.79
C LEU A 137 7.71 -8.96 30.00
N ARG A 138 8.21 -8.17 29.05
CA ARG A 138 9.54 -7.57 29.14
C ARG A 138 9.70 -6.62 30.34
N ARG A 139 8.62 -5.89 30.71
CA ARG A 139 8.61 -5.07 31.93
C ARG A 139 8.68 -5.93 33.18
N ALA A 140 7.95 -7.05 33.22
CA ALA A 140 7.99 -8.00 34.33
C ALA A 140 9.38 -8.64 34.49
N GLU A 141 10.11 -8.84 33.39
CA GLU A 141 11.51 -9.29 33.37
C GLU A 141 12.51 -8.19 33.77
N GLY A 142 12.05 -7.01 34.18
CA GLY A 142 12.91 -5.89 34.59
C GLY A 142 13.56 -5.11 33.45
N MET A 143 13.16 -5.36 32.19
CA MET A 143 13.72 -4.63 31.06
C MET A 143 13.16 -3.21 30.99
N VAL A 144 14.05 -2.22 30.94
CA VAL A 144 13.69 -0.82 30.70
C VAL A 144 13.28 -0.65 29.24
N LEU A 145 11.98 -0.36 29.02
CA LEU A 145 11.42 -0.14 27.70
C LEU A 145 11.53 1.34 27.34
N GLY A 146 11.86 1.59 26.08
CA GLY A 146 11.96 2.93 25.55
C GLY A 146 13.42 3.35 25.27
N ARG A 147 13.59 4.65 25.07
CA ARG A 147 14.91 5.22 24.80
C ARG A 147 15.77 5.21 26.07
N ARG A 148 16.99 4.69 25.97
CA ARG A 148 17.94 4.70 27.12
C ARG A 148 18.16 6.14 27.58
N HIS A 149 18.18 6.34 28.92
CA HIS A 149 18.58 7.61 29.52
C HIS A 149 19.98 8.02 29.02
N GLY A 150 20.15 9.30 28.70
CA GLY A 150 21.42 9.80 28.12
C GLY A 150 21.64 9.53 26.63
N SER A 151 20.73 8.86 25.93
CA SER A 151 20.80 8.64 24.48
C SER A 151 20.29 9.85 23.71
N TYR A 152 21.13 10.88 23.58
CA TYR A 152 20.81 12.16 22.91
C TYR A 152 21.28 12.16 21.44
N THR A 153 20.79 11.23 20.61
CA THR A 153 21.27 11.09 19.21
C THR A 153 21.17 12.39 18.42
N LYS A 154 20.07 13.16 18.56
CA LYS A 154 19.92 14.47 17.89
C LYS A 154 20.87 15.51 18.47
N MET A 155 21.02 15.53 19.80
CA MET A 155 21.95 16.45 20.48
C MET A 155 23.40 16.13 20.10
N ASN A 156 23.79 14.86 20.05
CA ASN A 156 25.12 14.44 19.63
C ASN A 156 25.43 14.85 18.18
N VAL A 157 24.45 14.80 17.29
CA VAL A 157 24.59 15.30 15.90
C VAL A 157 24.75 16.81 15.88
N LEU A 158 23.98 17.55 16.68
CA LEU A 158 24.12 19.02 16.80
C LEU A 158 25.48 19.42 17.40
N ILE A 159 25.93 18.71 18.42
CA ILE A 159 27.27 18.96 19.05
C ILE A 159 28.40 18.70 18.05
N LYS A 160 28.33 17.58 17.28
CA LYS A 160 29.30 17.27 16.21
C LYS A 160 29.36 18.34 15.13
N ASN A 161 28.21 18.94 14.81
CA ASN A 161 28.11 19.94 13.75
C ASN A 161 27.94 21.37 14.29
N ARG A 162 28.40 21.63 15.54
CA ARG A 162 28.22 22.91 16.23
C ARG A 162 28.66 24.12 15.40
N GLN A 163 29.81 24.04 14.76
CA GLN A 163 30.37 25.13 13.94
C GLN A 163 29.44 25.45 12.75
N VAL A 164 28.92 24.41 12.06
CA VAL A 164 28.02 24.55 10.91
C VAL A 164 26.69 25.18 11.37
N VAL A 165 26.15 24.72 12.50
CA VAL A 165 24.90 25.24 13.07
C VAL A 165 25.03 26.73 13.46
N ILE A 166 26.15 27.12 14.10
CA ILE A 166 26.43 28.52 14.46
C ILE A 166 26.52 29.38 13.19
N THR A 167 27.22 28.90 12.15
CA THR A 167 27.34 29.64 10.89
C THR A 167 25.98 29.81 10.18
N MET A 168 25.07 28.84 10.31
CA MET A 168 23.71 28.94 9.74
C MET A 168 22.79 29.89 10.53
N LEU A 169 22.98 30.00 11.83
CA LEU A 169 22.19 30.89 12.70
C LEU A 169 22.64 32.36 12.65
N ASN A 170 23.87 32.63 12.21
CA ASN A 170 24.44 33.96 12.08
C ASN A 170 24.29 34.56 10.66
N LYS A 171 23.54 33.90 9.76
CA LYS A 171 23.10 34.39 8.45
C LYS A 171 21.63 34.82 8.52
#